data_2ec980533ee6ae8b94b8acf6d9bbf986
#
_entry.id   2ec980533ee6ae8b94b8acf6d9bbf986
#
_cell.length_a   1.000
_cell.length_b   1.000
_cell.length_c   1.000
_cell.angle_alpha   90.00
_cell.angle_beta   90.00
_cell.angle_gamma   90.00
#
_symmetry.space_group_name_H-M   'P 1'
#
loop_
_entity.id
_entity.type
_entity.pdbx_description
1 polymer ?
#
loop_
_entity_poly.entity_id
_entity_poly.type
_entity_poly.pdbx_seq_one_letter_code
_entity_poly.pdbx_strand_id
1 'polypeptide(L)'
;DANISNKYKCALLFENHGWITDPSAYIKALFDHYTSLGGKFLRSDVKDIQSKSITLKNDRRMTTDKVVIATGAWSDFIAKKLKVKANIESERGYHIFFKGANICPPFPLMINDGKFIATPMDGGLRCAGVVEFGGLKAPPSKAPLNLIRWKIKDVYPDLKFDEEQTWMGHR
;
A
#
# COMPACT_ATOMS: atom_id res chain seq x y z
N ASP A 1 23.01 -8.06 -10.69
CA ASP A 1 22.13 -7.72 -11.81
C ASP A 1 22.91 -6.85 -12.82
N ALA A 2 23.09 -7.36 -14.04
CA ALA A 2 23.85 -6.69 -15.09
C ALA A 2 23.22 -5.37 -15.58
N ASN A 3 21.94 -5.15 -15.27
CA ASN A 3 21.20 -3.95 -15.70
C ASN A 3 21.29 -2.78 -14.69
N ILE A 4 21.85 -3.02 -13.51
CA ILE A 4 22.01 -1.95 -12.51
C ILE A 4 23.18 -1.04 -12.91
N SER A 5 22.96 0.27 -12.78
CA SER A 5 23.98 1.28 -13.00
C SER A 5 25.25 1.01 -12.19
N ASN A 6 26.41 1.24 -12.83
CA ASN A 6 27.74 1.14 -12.20
C ASN A 6 27.97 2.10 -11.02
N LYS A 7 27.04 2.99 -10.74
CA LYS A 7 27.01 3.83 -9.55
C LYS A 7 26.92 3.00 -8.26
N TYR A 8 26.19 1.87 -8.29
CA TYR A 8 26.01 0.99 -7.15
C TYR A 8 27.11 -0.08 -7.13
N LYS A 9 27.99 -0.04 -6.13
CA LYS A 9 29.19 -0.89 -6.05
C LYS A 9 29.01 -2.13 -5.19
N CYS A 10 28.05 -2.12 -4.27
CA CYS A 10 27.75 -3.24 -3.37
C CYS A 10 26.29 -3.25 -2.96
N ALA A 11 25.82 -4.41 -2.52
CA ALA A 11 24.51 -4.60 -1.93
C ALA A 11 24.57 -5.65 -0.81
N LEU A 12 23.59 -5.63 0.09
CA LEU A 12 23.35 -6.68 1.07
C LEU A 12 22.19 -7.55 0.58
N LEU A 13 22.40 -8.86 0.60
CA LEU A 13 21.36 -9.84 0.28
C LEU A 13 20.76 -10.40 1.56
N PHE A 14 19.43 -10.42 1.66
CA PHE A 14 18.66 -11.03 2.73
C PHE A 14 17.93 -12.25 2.19
N GLU A 15 18.53 -13.43 2.28
CA GLU A 15 18.05 -14.67 1.65
C GLU A 15 16.71 -15.16 2.20
N ASN A 16 16.40 -14.84 3.47
CA ASN A 16 15.19 -15.30 4.17
C ASN A 16 14.00 -14.34 4.05
N HIS A 17 14.06 -13.38 3.13
CA HIS A 17 12.97 -12.46 2.87
C HIS A 17 12.17 -12.87 1.63
N GLY A 18 10.86 -12.67 1.69
CA GLY A 18 9.94 -12.89 0.57
C GLY A 18 9.19 -11.61 0.19
N TRP A 19 8.46 -11.69 -0.89
CA TRP A 19 7.55 -10.64 -1.33
C TRP A 19 6.30 -11.23 -1.98
N ILE A 20 5.29 -10.39 -2.16
CA ILE A 20 4.04 -10.75 -2.85
C ILE A 20 4.05 -10.11 -4.24
N THR A 21 3.90 -10.93 -5.28
CA THR A 21 3.90 -10.47 -6.68
C THR A 21 2.58 -9.84 -7.10
N ASP A 22 1.46 -10.23 -6.46
CA ASP A 22 0.15 -9.60 -6.63
C ASP A 22 -0.58 -9.46 -5.27
N PRO A 23 -0.45 -8.30 -4.58
CA PRO A 23 -1.17 -8.04 -3.33
C PRO A 23 -2.69 -8.08 -3.47
N SER A 24 -3.23 -7.74 -4.64
CA SER A 24 -4.69 -7.75 -4.86
C SER A 24 -5.22 -9.17 -4.92
N ALA A 25 -4.53 -10.06 -5.64
CA ALA A 25 -4.86 -11.48 -5.68
C ALA A 25 -4.75 -12.13 -4.29
N TYR A 26 -3.73 -11.75 -3.51
CA TYR A 26 -3.56 -12.22 -2.14
C TYR A 26 -4.74 -11.82 -1.23
N ILE A 27 -5.14 -10.54 -1.26
CA ILE A 27 -6.30 -10.07 -0.48
C ILE A 27 -7.60 -10.73 -0.95
N LYS A 28 -7.75 -10.92 -2.27
CA LYS A 28 -8.91 -11.65 -2.82
C LYS A 28 -8.97 -13.08 -2.30
N ALA A 29 -7.87 -13.80 -2.29
CA ALA A 29 -7.81 -15.17 -1.77
C ALA A 29 -8.18 -15.25 -0.28
N LEU A 30 -7.71 -14.29 0.54
CA LEU A 30 -8.12 -14.18 1.95
C LEU A 30 -9.62 -13.90 2.10
N PHE A 31 -10.18 -13.04 1.26
CA PHE A 31 -11.60 -12.73 1.25
C PHE A 31 -12.45 -13.95 0.85
N ASP A 32 -12.03 -14.67 -0.21
CA ASP A 32 -12.70 -15.88 -0.66
C ASP A 32 -12.66 -16.98 0.43
N HIS A 33 -11.54 -17.11 1.12
CA HIS A 33 -11.40 -18.02 2.26
C HIS A 33 -12.32 -17.61 3.42
N TYR A 34 -12.33 -16.31 3.78
CA TYR A 34 -13.23 -15.80 4.82
C TYR A 34 -14.72 -16.12 4.51
N THR A 35 -15.13 -15.92 3.26
CA THR A 35 -16.51 -16.20 2.86
C THR A 35 -16.81 -17.69 2.83
N SER A 36 -15.85 -18.56 2.47
CA SER A 36 -16.00 -20.01 2.52
C SER A 36 -16.21 -20.56 3.94
N LEU A 37 -15.67 -19.84 4.94
CA LEU A 37 -15.89 -20.14 6.36
C LEU A 37 -17.24 -19.60 6.90
N GLY A 38 -18.12 -19.07 6.04
CA GLY A 38 -19.41 -18.49 6.41
C GLY A 38 -19.36 -17.02 6.80
N GLY A 39 -18.23 -16.36 6.60
CA GLY A 39 -18.08 -14.91 6.79
C GLY A 39 -19.01 -14.12 5.86
N LYS A 40 -19.56 -13.01 6.36
CA LYS A 40 -20.45 -12.14 5.58
C LYS A 40 -19.81 -10.80 5.35
N PHE A 41 -19.88 -10.31 4.13
CA PHE A 41 -19.42 -9.00 3.75
C PHE A 41 -20.61 -8.06 3.48
N LEU A 42 -20.58 -6.89 4.12
CA LEU A 42 -21.56 -5.83 3.89
C LEU A 42 -20.82 -4.55 3.49
N ARG A 43 -20.99 -4.12 2.25
CA ARG A 43 -20.44 -2.86 1.77
C ARG A 43 -21.30 -1.70 2.22
N SER A 44 -20.88 -1.00 3.29
CA SER A 44 -21.60 0.14 3.84
C SER A 44 -20.66 1.00 4.68
N ASP A 45 -20.96 2.31 4.74
CA ASP A 45 -20.30 3.22 5.68
C ASP A 45 -20.87 3.06 7.08
N VAL A 46 -20.00 3.13 8.09
CA VAL A 46 -20.39 3.17 9.49
C VAL A 46 -20.65 4.61 9.94
N LYS A 47 -21.89 4.90 10.36
CA LYS A 47 -22.31 6.20 10.87
C LYS A 47 -21.95 6.37 12.34
N ASP A 48 -22.17 5.33 13.15
CA ASP A 48 -21.91 5.35 14.59
C ASP A 48 -21.52 3.97 15.11
N ILE A 49 -20.81 3.95 16.25
CA ILE A 49 -20.30 2.74 16.87
C ILE A 49 -20.48 2.79 18.39
N GLN A 50 -20.86 1.68 18.97
CA GLN A 50 -20.93 1.42 20.42
C GLN A 50 -20.25 0.08 20.71
N SER A 51 -20.02 -0.24 21.97
CA SER A 51 -19.28 -1.46 22.37
C SER A 51 -19.85 -2.77 21.80
N LYS A 52 -21.16 -2.84 21.58
CA LYS A 52 -21.85 -4.04 21.07
C LYS A 52 -22.77 -3.76 19.89
N SER A 53 -22.65 -2.63 19.25
CA SER A 53 -23.45 -2.33 18.06
C SER A 53 -22.77 -1.31 17.14
N ILE A 54 -23.12 -1.40 15.87
CA ILE A 54 -22.76 -0.41 14.85
C ILE A 54 -24.05 0.11 14.20
N THR A 55 -24.04 1.37 13.82
CA THR A 55 -25.09 1.98 13.01
C THR A 55 -24.51 2.35 11.66
N LEU A 56 -25.11 1.86 10.61
CA LEU A 56 -24.71 2.14 9.23
C LEU A 56 -25.26 3.51 8.76
N LYS A 57 -24.75 4.01 7.64
CA LYS A 57 -25.16 5.31 7.08
C LYS A 57 -26.65 5.37 6.71
N ASN A 58 -27.26 4.24 6.40
CA ASN A 58 -28.71 4.10 6.14
C ASN A 58 -29.55 3.89 7.42
N ASP A 59 -29.01 4.23 8.58
CA ASP A 59 -29.60 4.10 9.91
C ASP A 59 -29.91 2.65 10.37
N ARG A 60 -29.52 1.64 9.59
CA ARG A 60 -29.61 0.25 10.02
C ARG A 60 -28.66 0.00 11.18
N ARG A 61 -29.20 -0.48 12.31
CA ARG A 61 -28.42 -0.91 13.46
C ARG A 61 -28.14 -2.40 13.41
N MET A 62 -26.91 -2.78 13.72
CA MET A 62 -26.46 -4.16 13.84
C MET A 62 -25.88 -4.37 15.23
N THR A 63 -26.29 -5.44 15.90
CA THR A 63 -25.78 -5.84 17.22
C THR A 63 -24.78 -6.97 17.07
N THR A 64 -23.78 -7.01 17.94
CA THR A 64 -22.74 -8.02 17.95
C THR A 64 -22.10 -8.08 19.33
N ASP A 65 -21.46 -9.21 19.67
CA ASP A 65 -20.76 -9.36 20.94
C ASP A 65 -19.46 -8.56 21.00
N LYS A 66 -18.77 -8.41 19.86
CA LYS A 66 -17.48 -7.71 19.74
C LYS A 66 -17.44 -6.92 18.44
N VAL A 67 -16.75 -5.79 18.47
CA VAL A 67 -16.47 -4.97 17.30
C VAL A 67 -14.94 -4.78 17.18
N VAL A 68 -14.41 -5.07 16.01
CA VAL A 68 -13.00 -4.80 15.67
C VAL A 68 -12.96 -3.59 14.73
N ILE A 69 -12.21 -2.56 15.11
CA ILE A 69 -11.95 -1.39 14.27
C ILE A 69 -10.66 -1.64 13.48
N ALA A 70 -10.79 -1.89 12.19
CA ALA A 70 -9.69 -2.17 11.29
C ALA A 70 -9.71 -1.21 10.08
N THR A 71 -9.95 0.08 10.34
CA THR A 71 -10.17 1.12 9.33
C THR A 71 -8.90 1.90 8.97
N GLY A 72 -7.71 1.36 9.26
CA GLY A 72 -6.42 1.95 8.90
C GLY A 72 -6.28 3.39 9.40
N ALA A 73 -5.86 4.31 8.56
CA ALA A 73 -5.66 5.72 8.88
C ALA A 73 -6.92 6.46 9.35
N TRP A 74 -8.12 5.89 9.11
CA TRP A 74 -9.41 6.45 9.58
C TRP A 74 -9.82 5.95 10.97
N SER A 75 -9.06 5.07 11.61
CA SER A 75 -9.41 4.46 12.89
C SER A 75 -9.57 5.48 14.03
N ASP A 76 -8.76 6.56 14.03
CA ASP A 76 -8.87 7.62 15.03
C ASP A 76 -10.24 8.32 15.01
N PHE A 77 -10.81 8.53 13.82
CA PHE A 77 -12.14 9.12 13.67
C PHE A 77 -13.24 8.26 14.33
N ILE A 78 -13.12 6.94 14.22
CA ILE A 78 -14.08 6.00 14.82
C ILE A 78 -13.80 5.81 16.31
N ALA A 79 -12.54 5.72 16.72
CA ALA A 79 -12.13 5.57 18.12
C ALA A 79 -12.60 6.75 18.99
N LYS A 80 -12.56 7.97 18.48
CA LYS A 80 -13.08 9.17 19.17
C LYS A 80 -14.54 9.05 19.57
N LYS A 81 -15.37 8.36 18.78
CA LYS A 81 -16.78 8.11 19.13
C LYS A 81 -16.94 7.21 20.35
N LEU A 82 -15.98 6.34 20.59
CA LEU A 82 -15.89 5.48 21.78
C LEU A 82 -15.13 6.14 22.95
N LYS A 83 -14.79 7.44 22.84
CA LYS A 83 -13.96 8.18 23.80
C LYS A 83 -12.56 7.55 24.01
N VAL A 84 -12.06 6.83 23.01
CA VAL A 84 -10.73 6.26 22.97
C VAL A 84 -9.86 7.16 22.09
N LYS A 85 -8.68 7.53 22.59
CA LYS A 85 -7.69 8.27 21.83
C LYS A 85 -6.77 7.29 21.10
N ALA A 86 -6.84 7.29 19.77
CA ALA A 86 -5.90 6.57 18.92
C ALA A 86 -4.96 7.61 18.29
N ASN A 87 -3.67 7.58 18.65
CA ASN A 87 -2.68 8.52 18.11
C ASN A 87 -2.22 8.00 16.74
N ILE A 88 -3.08 8.14 15.72
CA ILE A 88 -2.81 7.69 14.36
C ILE A 88 -2.72 8.92 13.46
N GLU A 89 -1.60 9.06 12.76
CA GLU A 89 -1.41 10.03 11.69
C GLU A 89 -1.38 9.30 10.35
N SER A 90 -1.98 9.90 9.32
CA SER A 90 -1.96 9.32 7.99
C SER A 90 -0.59 9.53 7.33
N GLU A 91 0.12 8.45 7.11
CA GLU A 91 1.30 8.39 6.27
C GLU A 91 0.87 8.04 4.85
N ARG A 92 0.98 9.00 3.91
CA ARG A 92 0.62 8.77 2.51
C ARG A 92 1.78 8.10 1.78
N GLY A 93 1.58 6.83 1.40
CA GLY A 93 2.55 6.06 0.63
C GLY A 93 2.31 6.21 -0.87
N TYR A 94 3.39 6.35 -1.65
CA TYR A 94 3.34 6.51 -3.10
C TYR A 94 4.02 5.34 -3.79
N HIS A 95 3.49 4.94 -4.95
CA HIS A 95 4.21 4.06 -5.85
C HIS A 95 3.97 4.40 -7.32
N ILE A 96 4.91 3.93 -8.14
CA ILE A 96 4.78 3.85 -9.59
C ILE A 96 4.89 2.38 -9.98
N PHE A 97 3.97 1.93 -10.83
CA PHE A 97 4.04 0.64 -11.49
C PHE A 97 4.40 0.84 -12.97
N PHE A 98 5.53 0.32 -13.38
CA PHE A 98 6.02 0.33 -14.75
C PHE A 98 5.60 -0.97 -15.42
N LYS A 99 4.43 -0.95 -16.07
CA LYS A 99 3.85 -2.11 -16.74
C LYS A 99 4.65 -2.45 -18.00
N GLY A 100 4.88 -3.74 -18.23
CA GLY A 100 5.68 -4.21 -19.36
C GLY A 100 7.16 -3.82 -19.25
N ALA A 101 7.66 -3.55 -18.04
CA ALA A 101 9.06 -3.20 -17.82
C ALA A 101 10.01 -4.28 -18.39
N ASN A 102 10.97 -3.88 -19.24
CA ASN A 102 11.98 -4.76 -19.82
C ASN A 102 13.03 -5.22 -18.81
N ILE A 103 13.13 -4.56 -17.66
CA ILE A 103 14.05 -4.86 -16.57
C ILE A 103 13.24 -5.12 -15.32
N CYS A 104 13.34 -6.36 -14.81
CA CYS A 104 12.79 -6.75 -13.51
C CYS A 104 13.89 -7.48 -12.72
N PRO A 105 14.27 -6.99 -11.54
CA PRO A 105 15.24 -7.70 -10.70
C PRO A 105 14.65 -9.05 -10.25
N PRO A 106 15.47 -10.06 -9.94
CA PRO A 106 14.99 -11.39 -9.50
C PRO A 106 14.35 -11.37 -8.11
N PHE A 107 14.54 -10.31 -7.34
CA PHE A 107 13.98 -10.07 -6.00
C PHE A 107 13.87 -8.55 -5.75
N PRO A 108 13.08 -8.12 -4.74
CA PRO A 108 12.96 -6.70 -4.40
C PRO A 108 14.31 -6.06 -4.08
N LEU A 109 14.54 -4.89 -4.67
CA LEU A 109 15.76 -4.13 -4.49
C LEU A 109 15.48 -2.82 -3.76
N MET A 110 15.99 -2.68 -2.53
CA MET A 110 15.91 -1.43 -1.77
C MET A 110 16.93 -0.42 -2.28
N ILE A 111 16.45 0.69 -2.79
CA ILE A 111 17.26 1.81 -3.27
C ILE A 111 17.42 2.82 -2.15
N ASN A 112 18.51 2.76 -1.42
CA ASN A 112 18.70 3.53 -0.19
C ASN A 112 18.74 5.05 -0.43
N ASP A 113 19.39 5.53 -1.47
CA ASP A 113 19.46 6.95 -1.82
C ASP A 113 18.16 7.48 -2.48
N GLY A 114 17.29 6.59 -2.97
CA GLY A 114 15.96 6.89 -3.51
C GLY A 114 14.82 6.69 -2.52
N LYS A 115 15.08 6.04 -1.38
CA LYS A 115 14.08 5.73 -0.34
C LYS A 115 12.86 4.97 -0.85
N PHE A 116 13.05 4.08 -1.82
CA PHE A 116 12.01 3.20 -2.35
C PHE A 116 12.54 1.79 -2.63
N ILE A 117 11.62 0.85 -2.79
CA ILE A 117 11.91 -0.53 -3.18
C ILE A 117 11.41 -0.72 -4.61
N ALA A 118 12.29 -1.21 -5.48
CA ALA A 118 11.94 -1.72 -6.80
C ALA A 118 11.61 -3.20 -6.66
N THR A 119 10.33 -3.56 -6.82
CA THR A 119 9.79 -4.90 -6.60
C THR A 119 9.33 -5.50 -7.92
N PRO A 120 9.81 -6.69 -8.31
CA PRO A 120 9.25 -7.43 -9.43
C PRO A 120 7.81 -7.83 -9.09
N MET A 121 6.89 -7.54 -9.99
CA MET A 121 5.46 -7.84 -9.86
C MET A 121 4.97 -8.56 -11.10
N ASP A 122 3.82 -9.21 -11.02
CA ASP A 122 3.19 -9.76 -12.20
C ASP A 122 2.89 -8.64 -13.21
N GLY A 123 3.51 -8.74 -14.38
CA GLY A 123 3.37 -7.77 -15.48
C GLY A 123 4.23 -6.52 -15.42
N GLY A 124 5.20 -6.39 -14.49
CA GLY A 124 6.09 -5.23 -14.51
C GLY A 124 6.88 -4.98 -13.22
N LEU A 125 7.37 -3.76 -13.08
CA LEU A 125 8.21 -3.31 -11.97
C LEU A 125 7.46 -2.28 -11.12
N ARG A 126 7.29 -2.54 -9.83
CA ARG A 126 6.70 -1.60 -8.87
C ARG A 126 7.76 -0.91 -8.05
N CYS A 127 7.80 0.41 -8.10
CA CYS A 127 8.68 1.25 -7.29
C CYS A 127 7.85 1.96 -6.20
N ALA A 128 8.03 1.56 -4.93
CA ALA A 128 7.23 2.04 -3.81
C ALA A 128 8.09 2.30 -2.57
N GLY A 129 7.72 3.31 -1.75
CA GLY A 129 8.42 3.56 -0.49
C GLY A 129 8.49 5.01 -0.07
N VAL A 130 8.39 5.95 -0.99
CA VAL A 130 8.35 7.37 -0.64
C VAL A 130 7.04 7.69 0.06
N VAL A 131 7.15 8.39 1.19
CA VAL A 131 6.00 8.73 2.05
C VAL A 131 5.91 10.23 2.29
N GLU A 132 4.72 10.68 2.65
CA GLU A 132 4.41 12.07 2.93
C GLU A 132 3.38 12.16 4.06
N PHE A 133 3.59 13.07 5.00
CA PHE A 133 2.60 13.44 6.00
C PHE A 133 1.76 14.60 5.47
N GLY A 134 0.52 14.36 5.12
CA GLY A 134 -0.36 15.35 4.50
C GLY A 134 -1.81 15.18 4.91
N GLY A 135 -2.07 14.38 5.95
CA GLY A 135 -3.39 14.08 6.46
C GLY A 135 -4.27 13.35 5.44
N LEU A 136 -5.54 13.19 5.78
CA LEU A 136 -6.50 12.39 4.99
C LEU A 136 -7.15 13.16 3.82
N LYS A 137 -7.10 14.50 3.82
CA LYS A 137 -7.93 15.32 2.90
C LYS A 137 -7.15 15.99 1.78
N ALA A 138 -5.84 16.21 1.95
CA ALA A 138 -5.04 16.87 0.93
C ALA A 138 -4.92 16.01 -0.34
N PRO A 139 -4.89 16.61 -1.53
CA PRO A 139 -4.69 15.87 -2.78
C PRO A 139 -3.30 15.23 -2.82
N PRO A 140 -3.10 14.19 -3.66
CA PRO A 140 -1.78 13.60 -3.86
C PRO A 140 -0.75 14.62 -4.33
N SER A 141 0.47 14.54 -3.80
CA SER A 141 1.60 15.37 -4.20
C SER A 141 2.34 14.75 -5.40
N LYS A 142 2.89 15.61 -6.26
CA LYS A 142 3.71 15.16 -7.40
C LYS A 142 5.17 14.89 -7.01
N ALA A 143 5.65 15.49 -5.93
CA ALA A 143 7.07 15.42 -5.53
C ALA A 143 7.55 13.98 -5.24
N PRO A 144 6.83 13.14 -4.47
CA PRO A 144 7.21 11.75 -4.25
C PRO A 144 7.31 10.94 -5.54
N LEU A 145 6.36 11.11 -6.46
CA LEU A 145 6.36 10.40 -7.75
C LEU A 145 7.53 10.85 -8.65
N ASN A 146 7.82 12.15 -8.67
CA ASN A 146 8.95 12.68 -9.45
C ASN A 146 10.29 12.18 -8.90
N LEU A 147 10.42 12.04 -7.57
CA LEU A 147 11.62 11.47 -6.97
C LEU A 147 11.81 10.00 -7.41
N ILE A 148 10.76 9.19 -7.40
CA ILE A 148 10.83 7.80 -7.87
C ILE A 148 11.24 7.76 -9.36
N ARG A 149 10.61 8.57 -10.24
CA ARG A 149 10.93 8.63 -11.67
C ARG A 149 12.37 9.00 -11.93
N TRP A 150 12.87 9.98 -11.20
CA TRP A 150 14.26 10.40 -11.35
C TRP A 150 15.21 9.31 -10.89
N LYS A 151 14.99 8.77 -9.70
CA LYS A 151 15.90 7.80 -9.09
C LYS A 151 15.87 6.43 -9.76
N ILE A 152 14.75 5.98 -10.29
CA ILE A 152 14.72 4.69 -11.00
C ILE A 152 15.54 4.72 -12.29
N LYS A 153 15.63 5.86 -12.95
CA LYS A 153 16.51 6.06 -14.11
C LYS A 153 17.99 6.03 -13.75
N ASP A 154 18.34 6.50 -12.54
CA ASP A 154 19.70 6.35 -12.01
C ASP A 154 20.05 4.88 -11.75
N VAL A 155 19.09 4.08 -11.33
CA VAL A 155 19.26 2.64 -11.02
C VAL A 155 19.31 1.83 -12.29
N TYR A 156 18.35 2.03 -13.18
CA TYR A 156 18.17 1.33 -14.44
C TYR A 156 18.11 2.34 -15.60
N PRO A 157 19.26 2.79 -16.13
CA PRO A 157 19.31 3.78 -17.22
C PRO A 157 18.57 3.33 -18.47
N ASP A 158 18.57 2.02 -18.76
CA ASP A 158 17.97 1.41 -19.95
C ASP A 158 16.55 0.89 -19.71
N LEU A 159 15.89 1.29 -18.59
CA LEU A 159 14.52 0.90 -18.29
C LEU A 159 13.57 1.44 -19.35
N LYS A 160 12.85 0.53 -20.01
CA LYS A 160 11.74 0.78 -20.92
C LYS A 160 10.48 0.10 -20.36
N PHE A 161 9.32 0.66 -20.65
CA PHE A 161 8.04 0.15 -20.19
C PHE A 161 6.93 0.62 -21.15
N ASP A 162 5.79 -0.09 -21.13
CA ASP A 162 4.66 0.23 -21.99
C ASP A 162 3.79 1.35 -21.39
N GLU A 163 3.57 1.31 -20.08
CA GLU A 163 2.68 2.21 -19.36
C GLU A 163 3.21 2.53 -17.95
N GLU A 164 3.03 3.77 -17.52
CA GLU A 164 3.31 4.20 -16.15
C GLU A 164 1.99 4.40 -15.38
N GLN A 165 1.79 3.63 -14.33
CA GLN A 165 0.63 3.75 -13.43
C GLN A 165 1.08 4.28 -12.07
N THR A 166 0.42 5.33 -11.60
CA THR A 166 0.75 5.97 -10.31
C THR A 166 -0.36 5.74 -9.30
N TRP A 167 0.03 5.61 -8.04
CA TRP A 167 -0.92 5.42 -6.95
C TRP A 167 -0.44 6.09 -5.66
N MET A 168 -1.40 6.56 -4.87
CA MET A 168 -1.19 7.01 -3.51
C MET A 168 -2.22 6.36 -2.59
N GLY A 169 -1.78 5.90 -1.43
CA GLY A 169 -2.64 5.33 -0.39
C GLY A 169 -2.29 5.84 1.00
N HIS A 170 -3.30 5.85 1.84
CA HIS A 170 -3.18 6.18 3.27
C HIS A 170 -2.84 4.93 4.08
N ARG A 171 -1.86 5.05 4.96
CA ARG A 171 -1.45 3.99 5.88
C ARG A 171 -1.08 4.57 7.24
#